data_79ca7e9bd3380b22dc319ac16b048173
#
_entry.id   79ca7e9bd3380b22dc319ac16b048173
#
_cell.length_a   1.000
_cell.length_b   1.000
_cell.length_c   1.000
_cell.angle_alpha   90.00
_cell.angle_beta   90.00
_cell.angle_gamma   90.00
#
_symmetry.space_group_name_H-M   'P 1'
#
loop_
_entity.id
_entity.type
_entity.pdbx_description
1 polymer ?
#
loop_
_entity_poly.entity_id
_entity_poly.type
_entity_poly.pdbx_seq_one_letter_code
_entity_poly.pdbx_strand_id
1 'polypeptide(L)'
;MREESIYRSTSQTRGDHMPLQYFQLTEHLFVHCDCINVGILCDGERALLIDCGNGDVKETLNALGITTLDTVLFTHHHRDGASGFRHLRTRLSPETRVGVPAGERPWFDSVETFWNEPKNRWHLYDYRPHNLMLTESLAVTDTYAENDLIQWGNAQITVLNTSGHTDGSVSYIVSVDGKRFAFCGDTIYDKGQIWDVYSLQKGEQTRDYHGFFGARKALASSLQKLRQVEANALIPAHGKVMTRPADAIDTLLERMDTCYDKYVAISALRHYFPNLFTEFEGREGHMSIREGKDVPAFLRHYGTTWLIISETKEAFVMDCGSTRILQQIQQLQADGELSDVTQFWLTHYHDDHVDAVPQFQAVYPCKTLTDRVVAQVIEKPQRFRIPCISPSVARIHQRTRDGESWQWNEFQMTAYHFPGQTYYHGGLLVEGNGVRLFFAGDSFTMAGIDDYCTGNRNLLGSAVGYDRCLALIEELKPTHIFNCHVNCAFDFIPEEIRLMRENLAERETLYTDLCAWDHANYGLDEHWIRADPYEQEVGSKHSVNLHIYFTNHSEEARRAGCCLVLPESWDIRLPQQEITIPAKQEGHINFTIPIPEGNHARSQRLIIPIEVTYDGRSLGQFREAVLVF
;
A
#
# COMPACT_ATOMS: atom_id res chain seq x y z
N MET A 1 -18.43 -25.29 27.08
CA MET A 1 -19.48 -25.95 26.27
C MET A 1 -18.89 -26.12 24.89
N ARG A 2 -19.01 -27.31 24.31
CA ARG A 2 -18.35 -27.68 23.04
C ARG A 2 -18.87 -26.78 21.91
N GLU A 3 -17.97 -26.22 21.10
CA GLU A 3 -18.29 -25.65 19.81
C GLU A 3 -18.92 -26.73 18.94
N GLU A 4 -20.23 -26.74 18.83
CA GLU A 4 -20.92 -27.59 17.86
C GLU A 4 -20.56 -27.09 16.47
N SER A 5 -19.91 -27.97 15.72
CA SER A 5 -19.45 -27.73 14.36
C SER A 5 -20.63 -27.41 13.45
N ILE A 6 -20.76 -26.15 13.08
CA ILE A 6 -21.65 -25.67 12.01
C ILE A 6 -21.18 -26.21 10.64
N TYR A 7 -20.02 -26.81 10.59
CA TYR A 7 -19.33 -27.24 9.39
C TYR A 7 -19.56 -28.75 9.10
N ARG A 8 -20.38 -29.05 8.11
CA ARG A 8 -20.27 -30.34 7.41
C ARG A 8 -19.26 -30.17 6.28
N SER A 9 -18.00 -30.50 6.53
CA SER A 9 -17.00 -30.57 5.47
C SER A 9 -17.26 -31.81 4.63
N THR A 10 -17.55 -31.62 3.35
CA THR A 10 -17.61 -32.72 2.37
C THR A 10 -16.31 -32.69 1.58
N SER A 11 -15.29 -33.40 2.06
CA SER A 11 -14.07 -33.66 1.27
C SER A 11 -14.32 -34.86 0.36
N GLN A 12 -14.46 -34.64 -0.95
CA GLN A 12 -14.33 -35.68 -1.95
C GLN A 12 -12.91 -35.69 -2.51
N THR A 13 -12.17 -36.76 -2.24
CA THR A 13 -10.86 -37.03 -2.84
C THR A 13 -11.02 -37.58 -4.26
N ARG A 14 -10.57 -36.84 -5.26
CA ARG A 14 -10.19 -37.40 -6.57
C ARG A 14 -8.79 -36.89 -6.92
N GLY A 15 -7.89 -37.84 -7.15
CA GLY A 15 -6.51 -37.79 -7.62
C GLY A 15 -5.83 -36.43 -7.79
N ASP A 16 -4.59 -36.30 -7.34
CA ASP A 16 -3.57 -35.24 -7.55
C ASP A 16 -3.92 -33.74 -7.42
N HIS A 17 -5.16 -33.39 -7.06
CA HIS A 17 -5.57 -32.01 -6.76
C HIS A 17 -5.83 -31.87 -5.24
N MET A 18 -5.52 -30.69 -4.70
CA MET A 18 -5.93 -30.32 -3.33
C MET A 18 -7.44 -30.58 -3.16
N PRO A 19 -7.89 -31.05 -1.99
CA PRO A 19 -9.31 -31.31 -1.76
C PRO A 19 -10.11 -30.02 -1.93
N LEU A 20 -11.23 -30.09 -2.67
CA LEU A 20 -12.20 -29.00 -2.80
C LEU A 20 -12.60 -28.53 -1.39
N GLN A 21 -12.33 -27.28 -1.10
CA GLN A 21 -12.71 -26.69 0.18
C GLN A 21 -13.99 -25.88 0.01
N TYR A 22 -15.11 -26.47 0.29
CA TYR A 22 -16.38 -25.77 0.44
C TYR A 22 -17.19 -26.33 1.60
N PHE A 23 -18.09 -25.51 2.14
CA PHE A 23 -18.99 -25.94 3.21
C PHE A 23 -20.40 -25.37 3.01
N GLN A 24 -21.39 -26.06 3.59
CA GLN A 24 -22.79 -25.69 3.52
C GLN A 24 -23.21 -24.90 4.76
N LEU A 25 -23.81 -23.73 4.58
CA LEU A 25 -24.40 -22.90 5.65
C LEU A 25 -25.88 -23.19 5.86
N THR A 26 -26.63 -23.39 4.76
CA THR A 26 -28.04 -23.75 4.76
C THR A 26 -28.33 -24.70 3.59
N GLU A 27 -29.59 -25.08 3.38
CA GLU A 27 -30.00 -25.92 2.25
C GLU A 27 -29.58 -25.32 0.91
N HIS A 28 -29.71 -23.98 0.75
CA HIS A 28 -29.48 -23.27 -0.51
C HIS A 28 -28.25 -22.37 -0.52
N LEU A 29 -27.49 -22.28 0.59
CA LEU A 29 -26.32 -21.41 0.68
C LEU A 29 -25.05 -22.20 1.04
N PHE A 30 -24.02 -22.04 0.19
CA PHE A 30 -22.69 -22.63 0.33
C PHE A 30 -21.62 -21.53 0.29
N VAL A 31 -20.45 -21.84 0.82
CA VAL A 31 -19.25 -21.02 0.71
C VAL A 31 -18.13 -21.88 0.15
N HIS A 32 -17.55 -21.46 -0.96
CA HIS A 32 -16.31 -22.01 -1.51
C HIS A 32 -15.14 -21.22 -0.94
N CYS A 33 -14.08 -21.94 -0.52
CA CYS A 33 -12.86 -21.34 0.03
C CYS A 33 -11.72 -21.50 -0.98
N ASP A 34 -11.29 -20.39 -1.52
CA ASP A 34 -10.20 -20.25 -2.46
C ASP A 34 -9.18 -19.24 -1.88
N CYS A 35 -8.57 -18.38 -2.69
CA CYS A 35 -7.84 -17.21 -2.19
C CYS A 35 -8.75 -16.31 -1.35
N ILE A 36 -10.06 -16.31 -1.66
CA ILE A 36 -11.12 -15.66 -0.88
C ILE A 36 -12.30 -16.63 -0.64
N ASN A 37 -13.24 -16.21 0.20
CA ASN A 37 -14.53 -16.90 0.38
C ASN A 37 -15.52 -16.44 -0.69
N VAL A 38 -16.03 -17.37 -1.47
CA VAL A 38 -17.03 -17.13 -2.51
C VAL A 38 -18.38 -17.65 -2.06
N GLY A 39 -19.40 -16.79 -2.02
CA GLY A 39 -20.78 -17.18 -1.72
C GLY A 39 -21.45 -17.86 -2.90
N ILE A 40 -22.18 -18.97 -2.67
CA ILE A 40 -22.91 -19.70 -3.70
C ILE A 40 -24.34 -19.90 -3.21
N LEU A 41 -25.31 -19.17 -3.79
CA LEU A 41 -26.72 -19.47 -3.64
C LEU A 41 -27.16 -20.40 -4.76
N CYS A 42 -27.90 -21.48 -4.41
CA CYS A 42 -28.33 -22.51 -5.35
C CYS A 42 -29.85 -22.60 -5.44
N ASP A 43 -30.37 -22.74 -6.67
CA ASP A 43 -31.80 -23.03 -6.94
C ASP A 43 -31.87 -24.02 -8.13
N GLY A 44 -31.94 -25.31 -7.82
CA GLY A 44 -31.82 -26.39 -8.79
C GLY A 44 -30.43 -26.41 -9.44
N GLU A 45 -30.38 -26.31 -10.77
CA GLU A 45 -29.14 -26.26 -11.55
C GLU A 45 -28.57 -24.85 -11.75
N ARG A 46 -29.19 -23.85 -11.14
CA ARG A 46 -28.84 -22.43 -11.27
C ARG A 46 -28.17 -21.93 -10.01
N ALA A 47 -27.25 -20.96 -10.15
CA ALA A 47 -26.63 -20.31 -9.03
C ALA A 47 -26.52 -18.79 -9.20
N LEU A 48 -26.45 -18.11 -8.02
CA LEU A 48 -25.95 -16.75 -7.87
C LEU A 48 -24.64 -16.82 -7.07
N LEU A 49 -23.59 -16.14 -7.55
CA LEU A 49 -22.32 -16.00 -6.85
C LEU A 49 -22.20 -14.64 -6.18
N ILE A 50 -21.53 -14.61 -5.02
CA ILE A 50 -21.01 -13.40 -4.39
C ILE A 50 -19.49 -13.51 -4.39
N ASP A 51 -18.84 -12.65 -5.18
CA ASP A 51 -17.45 -12.71 -5.63
C ASP A 51 -17.16 -14.00 -6.41
N CYS A 52 -15.95 -14.17 -6.95
CA CYS A 52 -15.62 -15.37 -7.72
C CYS A 52 -14.16 -15.85 -7.55
N GLY A 53 -13.37 -15.19 -6.70
CA GLY A 53 -12.00 -15.58 -6.41
C GLY A 53 -11.10 -15.67 -7.64
N ASN A 54 -10.25 -16.68 -7.68
CA ASN A 54 -9.42 -17.01 -8.84
C ASN A 54 -10.16 -17.87 -9.89
N GLY A 55 -11.43 -18.29 -9.61
CA GLY A 55 -12.28 -19.06 -10.50
C GLY A 55 -12.31 -20.58 -10.21
N ASP A 56 -11.60 -21.06 -9.19
CA ASP A 56 -11.64 -22.47 -8.79
C ASP A 56 -13.04 -22.88 -8.25
N VAL A 57 -13.88 -21.91 -7.92
CA VAL A 57 -15.30 -22.10 -7.59
C VAL A 57 -16.04 -22.92 -8.64
N LYS A 58 -15.59 -22.95 -9.91
CA LYS A 58 -16.19 -23.77 -10.98
C LYS A 58 -16.20 -25.27 -10.63
N GLU A 59 -15.21 -25.75 -9.88
CA GLU A 59 -15.15 -27.15 -9.45
C GLU A 59 -16.23 -27.46 -8.39
N THR A 60 -16.47 -26.51 -7.47
CA THR A 60 -17.57 -26.61 -6.50
C THR A 60 -18.92 -26.55 -7.20
N LEU A 61 -19.09 -25.67 -8.20
CA LEU A 61 -20.32 -25.61 -9.01
C LEU A 61 -20.58 -26.96 -9.72
N ASN A 62 -19.54 -27.62 -10.26
CA ASN A 62 -19.66 -28.96 -10.82
C ASN A 62 -20.13 -29.97 -9.77
N ALA A 63 -19.53 -29.96 -8.58
CA ALA A 63 -19.88 -30.87 -7.50
C ALA A 63 -21.32 -30.68 -6.98
N LEU A 64 -21.83 -29.43 -7.05
CA LEU A 64 -23.20 -29.09 -6.69
C LEU A 64 -24.22 -29.31 -7.84
N GLY A 65 -23.77 -29.74 -9.03
CA GLY A 65 -24.64 -29.93 -10.19
C GLY A 65 -25.12 -28.64 -10.85
N ILE A 66 -24.45 -27.52 -10.59
CA ILE A 66 -24.82 -26.22 -11.16
C ILE A 66 -24.32 -26.13 -12.60
N THR A 67 -25.21 -25.83 -13.51
CA THR A 67 -24.91 -25.70 -14.96
C THR A 67 -24.98 -24.25 -15.46
N THR A 68 -25.71 -23.38 -14.76
CA THR A 68 -25.97 -22.01 -15.20
C THR A 68 -25.72 -21.02 -14.05
N LEU A 69 -25.03 -19.94 -14.36
CA LEU A 69 -24.92 -18.78 -13.48
C LEU A 69 -25.90 -17.70 -13.94
N ASP A 70 -26.88 -17.37 -13.11
CA ASP A 70 -27.83 -16.32 -13.37
C ASP A 70 -27.28 -14.93 -13.02
N THR A 71 -26.52 -14.87 -11.93
CA THR A 71 -26.03 -13.61 -11.39
C THR A 71 -24.65 -13.81 -10.73
N VAL A 72 -23.76 -12.85 -10.92
CA VAL A 72 -22.52 -12.72 -10.15
C VAL A 72 -22.50 -11.32 -9.56
N LEU A 73 -22.41 -11.22 -8.24
CA LEU A 73 -22.32 -9.97 -7.48
C LEU A 73 -20.92 -9.81 -6.96
N PHE A 74 -20.37 -8.60 -7.02
CA PHE A 74 -19.05 -8.28 -6.47
C PHE A 74 -19.19 -7.35 -5.28
N THR A 75 -18.45 -7.64 -4.18
CA THR A 75 -18.45 -6.82 -2.98
C THR A 75 -17.62 -5.53 -3.17
N HIS A 76 -16.53 -5.59 -3.92
CA HIS A 76 -15.64 -4.49 -4.26
C HIS A 76 -14.75 -4.86 -5.48
N HIS A 77 -13.94 -3.92 -5.97
CA HIS A 77 -13.22 -4.06 -7.24
C HIS A 77 -11.88 -4.79 -7.17
N HIS A 78 -11.42 -5.23 -6.02
CA HIS A 78 -10.12 -5.87 -5.92
C HIS A 78 -10.03 -7.16 -6.74
N ARG A 79 -8.89 -7.34 -7.38
CA ARG A 79 -8.63 -8.37 -8.38
C ARG A 79 -8.77 -9.78 -7.85
N ASP A 80 -8.39 -10.02 -6.61
CA ASP A 80 -8.53 -11.32 -5.95
C ASP A 80 -9.99 -11.77 -5.81
N GLY A 81 -10.94 -10.82 -5.72
CA GLY A 81 -12.37 -11.11 -5.71
C GLY A 81 -12.97 -11.39 -7.10
N ALA A 82 -12.37 -10.88 -8.18
CA ALA A 82 -13.01 -10.82 -9.49
C ALA A 82 -12.22 -11.46 -10.64
N SER A 83 -10.92 -11.74 -10.48
CA SER A 83 -10.04 -12.23 -11.55
C SER A 83 -10.47 -13.57 -12.14
N GLY A 84 -11.13 -14.39 -11.37
CA GLY A 84 -11.64 -15.69 -11.78
C GLY A 84 -12.86 -15.65 -12.70
N PHE A 85 -13.51 -14.50 -12.85
CA PHE A 85 -14.72 -14.35 -13.67
C PHE A 85 -14.55 -14.87 -15.10
N ARG A 86 -13.38 -14.64 -15.70
CA ARG A 86 -13.04 -15.15 -17.04
C ARG A 86 -13.11 -16.68 -17.13
N HIS A 87 -12.82 -17.42 -16.06
CA HIS A 87 -12.86 -18.88 -16.04
C HIS A 87 -14.28 -19.44 -15.93
N LEU A 88 -15.26 -18.59 -15.65
CA LEU A 88 -16.68 -18.93 -15.57
C LEU A 88 -17.42 -18.75 -16.89
N ARG A 89 -16.78 -18.25 -17.96
CA ARG A 89 -17.40 -17.89 -19.25
C ARG A 89 -18.26 -19.00 -19.85
N THR A 90 -17.90 -20.28 -19.68
CA THR A 90 -18.68 -21.40 -20.21
C THR A 90 -20.02 -21.63 -19.50
N ARG A 91 -20.24 -20.97 -18.36
CA ARG A 91 -21.47 -21.03 -17.57
C ARG A 91 -22.31 -19.76 -17.66
N LEU A 92 -21.77 -18.74 -18.33
CA LEU A 92 -22.47 -17.47 -18.55
C LEU A 92 -23.36 -17.59 -19.78
N SER A 93 -24.51 -16.97 -19.69
CA SER A 93 -25.42 -16.73 -20.82
C SER A 93 -25.50 -15.23 -21.10
N PRO A 94 -26.08 -14.81 -22.24
CA PRO A 94 -26.36 -13.39 -22.48
C PRO A 94 -27.29 -12.75 -21.42
N GLU A 95 -28.00 -13.58 -20.68
CA GLU A 95 -28.93 -13.15 -19.62
C GLU A 95 -28.28 -13.10 -18.23
N THR A 96 -27.04 -13.61 -18.09
CA THR A 96 -26.31 -13.56 -16.82
C THR A 96 -26.09 -12.13 -16.39
N ARG A 97 -26.54 -11.79 -15.19
CA ARG A 97 -26.36 -10.45 -14.61
C ARG A 97 -25.02 -10.36 -13.89
N VAL A 98 -24.31 -9.27 -14.13
CA VAL A 98 -23.05 -8.93 -13.46
C VAL A 98 -23.26 -7.64 -12.69
N GLY A 99 -23.39 -7.78 -11.37
CA GLY A 99 -23.71 -6.70 -10.46
C GLY A 99 -22.51 -6.24 -9.66
N VAL A 100 -22.29 -4.93 -9.64
CA VAL A 100 -21.18 -4.30 -8.93
C VAL A 100 -21.67 -3.16 -8.04
N PRO A 101 -20.88 -2.74 -7.02
CA PRO A 101 -21.17 -1.54 -6.25
C PRO A 101 -21.25 -0.31 -7.17
N ALA A 102 -22.30 0.50 -7.01
CA ALA A 102 -22.54 1.68 -7.86
C ALA A 102 -21.35 2.67 -7.81
N GLY A 103 -20.73 2.82 -6.65
CA GLY A 103 -19.57 3.69 -6.44
C GLY A 103 -18.27 3.18 -7.08
N GLU A 104 -18.22 1.90 -7.48
CA GLU A 104 -17.00 1.27 -8.01
C GLU A 104 -17.12 0.84 -9.48
N ARG A 105 -18.25 1.09 -10.12
CA ARG A 105 -18.49 0.67 -11.51
C ARG A 105 -17.32 0.97 -12.47
N PRO A 106 -16.69 2.17 -12.46
CA PRO A 106 -15.59 2.47 -13.38
C PRO A 106 -14.37 1.56 -13.19
N TRP A 107 -14.17 1.03 -11.99
CA TRP A 107 -13.09 0.11 -11.66
C TRP A 107 -13.32 -1.31 -12.19
N PHE A 108 -14.55 -1.60 -12.65
CA PHE A 108 -14.91 -2.87 -13.27
C PHE A 108 -15.03 -2.76 -14.80
N ASP A 109 -15.63 -1.69 -15.34
CA ASP A 109 -15.99 -1.61 -16.76
C ASP A 109 -15.08 -0.68 -17.59
N SER A 110 -14.13 0.02 -16.96
CA SER A 110 -13.23 0.98 -17.61
C SER A 110 -11.75 0.77 -17.23
N VAL A 111 -11.37 -0.49 -17.03
CA VAL A 111 -10.06 -0.90 -16.51
C VAL A 111 -8.91 -0.48 -17.42
N GLU A 112 -9.09 -0.60 -18.74
CA GLU A 112 -8.07 -0.21 -19.73
C GLU A 112 -7.80 1.30 -19.69
N THR A 113 -8.84 2.10 -19.42
CA THR A 113 -8.69 3.55 -19.20
C THR A 113 -7.82 3.83 -17.97
N PHE A 114 -8.10 3.11 -16.86
CA PHE A 114 -7.29 3.24 -15.65
C PHE A 114 -5.79 3.01 -15.92
N TRP A 115 -5.43 1.89 -16.56
CA TRP A 115 -4.03 1.53 -16.78
C TRP A 115 -3.30 2.43 -17.76
N ASN A 116 -4.00 3.09 -18.67
CA ASN A 116 -3.42 3.99 -19.68
C ASN A 116 -3.32 5.45 -19.22
N GLU A 117 -3.95 5.85 -18.11
CA GLU A 117 -3.86 7.21 -17.59
C GLU A 117 -2.59 7.43 -16.75
N PRO A 118 -1.71 8.39 -17.12
CA PRO A 118 -0.47 8.67 -16.38
C PRO A 118 -0.69 9.01 -14.91
N LYS A 119 -1.80 9.66 -14.54
CA LYS A 119 -2.14 10.00 -13.15
C LYS A 119 -2.33 8.78 -12.25
N ASN A 120 -2.64 7.61 -12.83
CA ASN A 120 -2.77 6.34 -12.10
C ASN A 120 -1.44 5.58 -12.00
N ARG A 121 -0.37 6.17 -12.52
CA ARG A 121 0.99 5.61 -12.51
C ARG A 121 1.97 6.48 -11.74
N TRP A 122 1.84 7.79 -11.85
CA TRP A 122 2.76 8.78 -11.30
C TRP A 122 2.04 9.74 -10.37
N HIS A 123 2.75 10.31 -9.39
CA HIS A 123 2.17 11.26 -8.41
C HIS A 123 0.97 10.64 -7.67
N LEU A 124 1.13 9.40 -7.19
CA LEU A 124 0.05 8.64 -6.56
C LEU A 124 -0.20 9.14 -5.13
N TYR A 125 -1.08 10.12 -4.98
CA TYR A 125 -1.45 10.66 -3.66
C TYR A 125 -2.60 9.89 -3.02
N ASP A 126 -3.57 9.43 -3.78
CA ASP A 126 -4.62 8.53 -3.31
C ASP A 126 -4.34 7.11 -3.84
N TYR A 127 -3.65 6.32 -3.03
CA TYR A 127 -3.18 4.99 -3.43
C TYR A 127 -4.25 3.91 -3.31
N ARG A 128 -5.21 4.07 -2.43
CA ARG A 128 -6.23 3.07 -2.10
C ARG A 128 -7.04 2.56 -3.30
N PRO A 129 -7.58 3.41 -4.21
CA PRO A 129 -8.29 2.92 -5.38
C PRO A 129 -7.38 2.24 -6.42
N HIS A 130 -6.05 2.29 -6.23
CA HIS A 130 -5.07 1.71 -7.15
C HIS A 130 -4.56 0.34 -6.70
N ASN A 131 -4.90 -0.07 -5.48
CA ASN A 131 -4.48 -1.37 -4.95
C ASN A 131 -5.28 -2.49 -5.62
N LEU A 132 -4.61 -3.59 -5.97
CA LEU A 132 -5.22 -4.79 -6.55
C LEU A 132 -6.23 -4.52 -7.69
N MET A 133 -5.97 -3.50 -8.51
CA MET A 133 -6.85 -3.12 -9.62
C MET A 133 -6.98 -4.26 -10.63
N LEU A 134 -8.18 -4.48 -11.16
CA LEU A 134 -8.43 -5.45 -12.23
C LEU A 134 -7.51 -5.23 -13.42
N THR A 135 -7.28 -6.27 -14.21
CA THR A 135 -6.39 -6.22 -15.40
C THR A 135 -7.15 -6.19 -16.71
N GLU A 136 -8.44 -6.51 -16.69
CA GLU A 136 -9.36 -6.43 -17.82
C GLU A 136 -10.73 -5.98 -17.36
N SER A 137 -11.47 -5.28 -18.23
CA SER A 137 -12.84 -4.83 -17.96
C SER A 137 -13.82 -6.00 -17.94
N LEU A 138 -14.81 -5.90 -17.06
CA LEU A 138 -15.97 -6.80 -17.01
C LEU A 138 -17.19 -6.15 -17.66
N ALA A 139 -18.01 -6.96 -18.30
CA ALA A 139 -19.30 -6.51 -18.86
C ALA A 139 -20.33 -6.35 -17.72
N VAL A 140 -20.31 -5.19 -17.05
CA VAL A 140 -21.23 -4.86 -15.97
C VAL A 140 -22.64 -4.63 -16.51
N THR A 141 -23.64 -5.37 -15.99
CA THR A 141 -25.05 -5.20 -16.35
C THR A 141 -25.82 -4.36 -15.34
N ASP A 142 -25.47 -4.49 -14.05
CA ASP A 142 -26.21 -3.87 -12.95
C ASP A 142 -25.26 -3.19 -11.96
N THR A 143 -25.77 -2.14 -11.34
CA THR A 143 -25.10 -1.48 -10.21
C THR A 143 -26.03 -1.45 -9.01
N TYR A 144 -25.45 -1.63 -7.83
CA TYR A 144 -26.21 -1.68 -6.58
C TYR A 144 -25.70 -0.64 -5.59
N ALA A 145 -26.63 -0.04 -4.86
CA ALA A 145 -26.40 0.97 -3.84
C ALA A 145 -27.06 0.58 -2.51
N GLU A 146 -26.87 1.43 -1.51
CA GLU A 146 -27.45 1.26 -0.17
C GLU A 146 -28.96 1.00 -0.23
N ASN A 147 -29.41 -0.06 0.45
CA ASN A 147 -30.79 -0.52 0.55
C ASN A 147 -31.44 -1.10 -0.72
N ASP A 148 -30.67 -1.30 -1.79
CA ASP A 148 -31.18 -2.05 -2.93
C ASP A 148 -31.53 -3.48 -2.51
N LEU A 149 -32.61 -4.00 -3.10
CA LEU A 149 -33.13 -5.34 -2.84
C LEU A 149 -33.02 -6.20 -4.09
N ILE A 150 -32.39 -7.36 -3.95
CA ILE A 150 -32.28 -8.36 -5.00
C ILE A 150 -33.05 -9.59 -4.54
N GLN A 151 -34.08 -9.97 -5.32
CA GLN A 151 -34.81 -11.22 -5.11
C GLN A 151 -34.22 -12.27 -6.05
N TRP A 152 -33.74 -13.39 -5.51
CA TRP A 152 -33.23 -14.51 -6.31
C TRP A 152 -33.65 -15.84 -5.70
N GLY A 153 -34.45 -16.62 -6.45
CA GLY A 153 -35.04 -17.83 -5.91
C GLY A 153 -35.84 -17.55 -4.61
N ASN A 154 -35.52 -18.32 -3.56
CA ASN A 154 -36.08 -18.13 -2.22
C ASN A 154 -35.26 -17.17 -1.34
N ALA A 155 -34.17 -16.61 -1.86
CA ALA A 155 -33.30 -15.70 -1.14
C ALA A 155 -33.68 -14.22 -1.41
N GLN A 156 -33.60 -13.41 -0.37
CA GLN A 156 -33.64 -11.96 -0.45
C GLN A 156 -32.27 -11.41 -0.05
N ILE A 157 -31.70 -10.56 -0.89
CA ILE A 157 -30.40 -9.94 -0.67
C ILE A 157 -30.60 -8.44 -0.53
N THR A 158 -30.17 -7.86 0.58
CA THR A 158 -30.14 -6.41 0.80
C THR A 158 -28.71 -5.92 0.66
N VAL A 159 -28.51 -4.83 -0.07
CA VAL A 159 -27.21 -4.19 -0.25
C VAL A 159 -26.98 -3.17 0.87
N LEU A 160 -25.84 -3.27 1.53
CA LEU A 160 -25.42 -2.35 2.58
C LEU A 160 -24.10 -1.71 2.17
N ASN A 161 -24.03 -0.37 2.12
CA ASN A 161 -22.78 0.33 1.88
C ASN A 161 -21.87 0.15 3.09
N THR A 162 -20.71 -0.47 2.86
CA THR A 162 -19.69 -0.76 3.87
C THR A 162 -18.32 -0.27 3.44
N SER A 163 -18.24 1.00 3.01
CA SER A 163 -16.98 1.65 2.66
C SER A 163 -15.99 1.67 3.83
N GLY A 164 -14.72 1.69 3.51
CA GLY A 164 -13.62 1.69 4.47
C GLY A 164 -12.39 0.94 3.94
N HIS A 165 -12.56 -0.29 3.52
CA HIS A 165 -11.53 -1.04 2.80
C HIS A 165 -11.32 -0.45 1.39
N THR A 166 -12.41 -0.29 0.64
CA THR A 166 -12.47 0.56 -0.56
C THR A 166 -13.55 1.62 -0.40
N ASP A 167 -13.57 2.63 -1.28
CA ASP A 167 -14.50 3.77 -1.17
C ASP A 167 -15.95 3.39 -1.43
N GLY A 168 -16.19 2.42 -2.29
CA GLY A 168 -17.51 2.03 -2.73
C GLY A 168 -17.89 0.60 -2.35
N SER A 169 -17.10 -0.09 -1.51
CA SER A 169 -17.41 -1.47 -1.11
C SER A 169 -18.76 -1.61 -0.46
N VAL A 170 -19.41 -2.74 -0.74
CA VAL A 170 -20.73 -3.10 -0.19
C VAL A 170 -20.67 -4.46 0.50
N SER A 171 -21.59 -4.65 1.43
CA SER A 171 -21.91 -5.97 1.99
C SER A 171 -23.27 -6.45 1.45
N TYR A 172 -23.33 -7.73 1.09
CA TYR A 172 -24.59 -8.38 0.69
C TYR A 172 -25.18 -9.14 1.88
N ILE A 173 -26.34 -8.69 2.33
CA ILE A 173 -27.07 -9.30 3.44
C ILE A 173 -28.06 -10.30 2.86
N VAL A 174 -27.68 -11.57 2.93
CA VAL A 174 -28.45 -12.70 2.36
C VAL A 174 -29.37 -13.29 3.40
N SER A 175 -30.68 -13.18 3.18
CA SER A 175 -31.73 -13.85 3.95
C SER A 175 -32.24 -15.05 3.16
N VAL A 176 -31.96 -16.27 3.65
CA VAL A 176 -32.32 -17.56 3.01
C VAL A 176 -32.53 -18.63 4.08
N ASP A 177 -33.47 -19.52 3.86
CA ASP A 177 -33.77 -20.65 4.76
C ASP A 177 -33.98 -20.23 6.23
N GLY A 178 -34.59 -19.06 6.45
CA GLY A 178 -34.88 -18.51 7.78
C GLY A 178 -33.66 -17.98 8.54
N LYS A 179 -32.50 -17.87 7.90
CA LYS A 179 -31.26 -17.32 8.46
C LYS A 179 -30.79 -16.13 7.67
N ARG A 180 -29.91 -15.32 8.30
CA ARG A 180 -29.34 -14.10 7.72
C ARG A 180 -27.82 -14.16 7.78
N PHE A 181 -27.15 -13.94 6.66
CA PHE A 181 -25.70 -13.94 6.52
C PHE A 181 -25.24 -12.65 5.86
N ALA A 182 -24.09 -12.10 6.28
CA ALA A 182 -23.51 -10.92 5.67
C ALA A 182 -22.19 -11.29 4.97
N PHE A 183 -22.18 -11.19 3.64
CA PHE A 183 -20.93 -11.25 2.84
C PHE A 183 -20.35 -9.85 2.84
N CYS A 184 -19.29 -9.62 3.64
CA CYS A 184 -18.86 -8.27 3.97
C CYS A 184 -17.54 -7.85 3.28
N GLY A 185 -17.13 -8.57 2.22
CA GLY A 185 -15.86 -8.27 1.53
C GLY A 185 -14.71 -8.23 2.54
N ASP A 186 -13.84 -7.25 2.41
CA ASP A 186 -12.69 -7.05 3.32
C ASP A 186 -12.93 -5.96 4.39
N THR A 187 -14.21 -5.68 4.70
CA THR A 187 -14.57 -4.76 5.78
C THR A 187 -14.03 -5.23 7.15
N ILE A 188 -13.95 -6.53 7.35
CA ILE A 188 -13.44 -7.15 8.56
C ILE A 188 -12.86 -8.53 8.23
N TYR A 189 -11.71 -8.85 8.82
CA TYR A 189 -11.08 -10.16 8.77
C TYR A 189 -11.33 -10.93 10.08
N ASP A 190 -11.08 -12.24 10.06
CA ASP A 190 -11.23 -13.15 11.18
C ASP A 190 -10.85 -12.53 12.55
N LYS A 191 -11.64 -12.79 13.58
CA LYS A 191 -11.40 -12.37 14.97
C LYS A 191 -11.22 -10.84 15.21
N GLY A 192 -11.81 -10.02 14.37
CA GLY A 192 -11.70 -8.57 14.52
C GLY A 192 -10.34 -8.02 14.08
N GLN A 193 -9.95 -8.36 12.87
CA GLN A 193 -8.74 -7.88 12.20
C GLN A 193 -9.08 -7.20 10.87
N ILE A 194 -8.09 -6.59 10.26
CA ILE A 194 -8.09 -6.10 8.87
C ILE A 194 -7.00 -6.82 8.07
N TRP A 195 -7.12 -6.82 6.75
CA TRP A 195 -6.15 -7.47 5.88
C TRP A 195 -4.80 -6.74 5.89
N ASP A 196 -4.84 -5.43 5.73
CA ASP A 196 -3.67 -4.52 5.75
C ASP A 196 -4.11 -3.11 6.18
N VAL A 197 -3.16 -2.24 6.50
CA VAL A 197 -3.43 -0.86 6.88
C VAL A 197 -3.32 0.13 5.73
N TYR A 198 -2.66 -0.21 4.62
CA TYR A 198 -2.51 0.71 3.50
C TYR A 198 -3.81 0.86 2.67
N SER A 199 -4.74 -0.08 2.75
CA SER A 199 -6.09 0.07 2.20
C SER A 199 -6.96 1.06 2.97
N LEU A 200 -6.57 1.50 4.18
CA LEU A 200 -7.27 2.51 4.96
C LEU A 200 -6.79 3.95 4.67
N GLN A 201 -6.08 4.15 3.62
CA GLN A 201 -5.37 5.36 3.29
C GLN A 201 -6.28 6.38 2.62
N LYS A 202 -7.05 7.15 3.38
CA LYS A 202 -7.80 8.31 2.89
C LYS A 202 -8.15 9.27 4.01
N GLY A 203 -7.78 10.54 3.87
CA GLY A 203 -8.12 11.61 4.79
C GLY A 203 -9.19 12.52 4.23
N GLU A 204 -10.40 12.53 4.80
CA GLU A 204 -11.50 13.39 4.35
C GLU A 204 -11.18 14.88 4.48
N GLN A 205 -10.29 15.26 5.38
CA GLN A 205 -9.99 16.66 5.70
C GLN A 205 -8.60 17.10 5.24
N THR A 206 -7.77 16.20 4.76
CA THR A 206 -6.50 16.49 4.13
C THR A 206 -6.65 16.30 2.63
N ARG A 207 -6.42 17.34 1.83
CA ARG A 207 -6.68 17.31 0.39
C ARG A 207 -5.81 16.30 -0.35
N ASP A 208 -4.62 16.05 0.17
CA ASP A 208 -3.64 15.26 -0.56
C ASP A 208 -3.83 13.78 -0.28
N TYR A 209 -3.93 13.37 0.89
CA TYR A 209 -4.17 12.06 1.41
C TYR A 209 -3.90 12.12 2.89
N HIS A 210 -4.09 11.37 3.41
CA HIS A 210 -4.31 10.05 3.64
C HIS A 210 -3.95 9.76 5.02
N GLY A 211 -3.96 10.40 5.86
CA GLY A 211 -3.55 9.97 7.20
C GLY A 211 -3.62 8.46 7.30
N PHE A 212 -2.66 7.91 7.94
CA PHE A 212 -2.70 6.54 8.45
C PHE A 212 -4.05 6.36 9.18
N PHE A 213 -4.80 5.34 8.88
CA PHE A 213 -6.20 5.21 9.31
C PHE A 213 -7.15 6.30 8.79
N GLY A 214 -6.85 6.94 7.67
CA GLY A 214 -7.72 7.99 7.11
C GLY A 214 -9.16 7.54 6.87
N ALA A 215 -9.38 6.30 6.43
CA ALA A 215 -10.71 5.72 6.26
C ALA A 215 -11.30 5.10 7.56
N ARG A 216 -10.65 5.22 8.71
CA ARG A 216 -11.10 4.63 9.98
C ARG A 216 -12.53 4.99 10.35
N LYS A 217 -12.93 6.25 10.17
CA LYS A 217 -14.31 6.69 10.48
C LYS A 217 -15.34 6.01 9.57
N ALA A 218 -15.05 5.88 8.27
CA ALA A 218 -15.92 5.19 7.33
C ALA A 218 -16.02 3.71 7.70
N LEU A 219 -14.91 3.06 7.98
CA LEU A 219 -14.88 1.65 8.39
C LEU A 219 -15.63 1.42 9.71
N ALA A 220 -15.42 2.27 10.72
CA ALA A 220 -16.15 2.18 11.99
C ALA A 220 -17.67 2.32 11.80
N SER A 221 -18.11 3.27 10.96
CA SER A 221 -19.52 3.41 10.60
C SER A 221 -20.07 2.17 9.90
N SER A 222 -19.32 1.60 8.99
CA SER A 222 -19.68 0.37 8.27
C SER A 222 -19.78 -0.84 9.20
N LEU A 223 -18.85 -0.98 10.12
CA LEU A 223 -18.89 -2.02 11.15
C LEU A 223 -20.11 -1.88 12.07
N GLN A 224 -20.47 -0.66 12.47
CA GLN A 224 -21.67 -0.40 13.26
C GLN A 224 -22.95 -0.74 12.49
N LYS A 225 -23.03 -0.45 11.19
CA LYS A 225 -24.14 -0.89 10.33
C LYS A 225 -24.24 -2.43 10.29
N LEU A 226 -23.12 -3.13 10.04
CA LEU A 226 -23.06 -4.58 10.05
C LEU A 226 -23.49 -5.18 11.40
N ARG A 227 -23.11 -4.55 12.52
CA ARG A 227 -23.56 -4.97 13.86
C ARG A 227 -25.07 -4.89 14.03
N GLN A 228 -25.73 -3.88 13.45
CA GLN A 228 -27.19 -3.70 13.51
C GLN A 228 -27.96 -4.70 12.64
N VAL A 229 -27.31 -5.36 11.68
CA VAL A 229 -27.94 -6.38 10.83
C VAL A 229 -28.34 -7.61 11.63
N GLU A 230 -27.70 -7.89 12.76
CA GLU A 230 -27.91 -9.10 13.58
C GLU A 230 -27.81 -10.38 12.75
N ALA A 231 -26.78 -10.45 11.89
CA ALA A 231 -26.52 -11.63 11.07
C ALA A 231 -26.15 -12.86 11.93
N ASN A 232 -26.51 -14.04 11.47
CA ASN A 232 -26.09 -15.30 12.08
C ASN A 232 -24.58 -15.54 11.93
N ALA A 233 -23.99 -15.01 10.84
CA ALA A 233 -22.54 -15.01 10.64
C ALA A 233 -22.15 -13.88 9.66
N LEU A 234 -20.89 -13.41 9.80
CA LEU A 234 -20.20 -12.63 8.78
C LEU A 234 -19.32 -13.58 7.95
N ILE A 235 -19.39 -13.43 6.65
CA ILE A 235 -18.53 -14.12 5.68
C ILE A 235 -17.63 -13.04 5.06
N PRO A 236 -16.36 -12.91 5.52
CA PRO A 236 -15.41 -11.99 4.93
C PRO A 236 -14.90 -12.54 3.60
N ALA A 237 -14.33 -11.68 2.74
CA ALA A 237 -13.60 -12.16 1.58
C ALA A 237 -12.38 -12.99 2.04
N HIS A 238 -11.58 -12.48 2.95
CA HIS A 238 -10.44 -13.21 3.50
C HIS A 238 -10.70 -13.70 4.92
N GLY A 239 -10.17 -14.90 5.26
CA GLY A 239 -10.22 -15.47 6.60
C GLY A 239 -11.44 -16.34 6.89
N LYS A 240 -11.69 -16.61 8.17
CA LYS A 240 -12.72 -17.55 8.59
C LYS A 240 -14.07 -16.86 8.75
N VAL A 241 -15.14 -17.63 8.53
CA VAL A 241 -16.51 -17.21 8.84
C VAL A 241 -16.65 -16.93 10.34
N MET A 242 -17.20 -15.77 10.68
CA MET A 242 -17.37 -15.29 12.06
C MET A 242 -18.80 -15.57 12.53
N THR A 243 -18.97 -16.54 13.41
CA THR A 243 -20.27 -16.94 13.95
C THR A 243 -20.72 -16.10 15.16
N ARG A 244 -19.88 -15.19 15.61
CA ARG A 244 -20.16 -14.19 16.65
C ARG A 244 -19.85 -12.78 16.11
N PRO A 245 -20.70 -12.27 15.20
CA PRO A 245 -20.45 -10.99 14.51
C PRO A 245 -20.16 -9.83 15.45
N ALA A 246 -20.97 -9.67 16.50
CA ALA A 246 -20.83 -8.57 17.45
C ALA A 246 -19.46 -8.57 18.13
N ASP A 247 -19.00 -9.74 18.60
CA ASP A 247 -17.70 -9.86 19.30
C ASP A 247 -16.55 -9.49 18.36
N ALA A 248 -16.58 -9.95 17.11
CA ALA A 248 -15.53 -9.64 16.13
C ALA A 248 -15.50 -8.14 15.79
N ILE A 249 -16.67 -7.53 15.60
CA ILE A 249 -16.82 -6.10 15.31
C ILE A 249 -16.33 -5.26 16.47
N ASP A 250 -16.78 -5.57 17.70
CA ASP A 250 -16.39 -4.81 18.90
C ASP A 250 -14.87 -4.89 19.12
N THR A 251 -14.28 -6.08 18.90
CA THR A 251 -12.80 -6.26 18.96
C THR A 251 -12.06 -5.40 17.93
N LEU A 252 -12.55 -5.36 16.68
CA LEU A 252 -11.91 -4.55 15.65
C LEU A 252 -12.00 -3.06 15.96
N LEU A 253 -13.15 -2.58 16.39
CA LEU A 253 -13.34 -1.18 16.78
C LEU A 253 -12.38 -0.76 17.91
N GLU A 254 -12.24 -1.60 18.94
CA GLU A 254 -11.32 -1.34 20.06
C GLU A 254 -9.85 -1.30 19.60
N ARG A 255 -9.44 -2.28 18.76
CA ARG A 255 -8.08 -2.32 18.19
C ARG A 255 -7.79 -1.08 17.35
N MET A 256 -8.72 -0.69 16.49
CA MET A 256 -8.55 0.50 15.63
C MET A 256 -8.42 1.77 16.46
N ASP A 257 -9.21 1.95 17.51
CA ASP A 257 -9.13 3.12 18.39
C ASP A 257 -7.81 3.16 19.16
N THR A 258 -7.36 2.02 19.68
CA THR A 258 -6.07 1.92 20.39
C THR A 258 -4.89 2.20 19.45
N CYS A 259 -4.89 1.61 18.24
CA CYS A 259 -3.86 1.87 17.24
C CYS A 259 -3.82 3.33 16.81
N TYR A 260 -5.00 3.95 16.63
CA TYR A 260 -5.11 5.35 16.23
C TYR A 260 -4.58 6.31 17.32
N ASP A 261 -4.89 6.06 18.58
CA ASP A 261 -4.37 6.84 19.69
C ASP A 261 -2.83 6.82 19.72
N LYS A 262 -2.23 5.64 19.59
CA LYS A 262 -0.78 5.48 19.52
C LYS A 262 -0.17 6.14 18.28
N TYR A 263 -0.85 6.09 17.16
CA TYR A 263 -0.45 6.75 15.93
C TYR A 263 -0.41 8.28 16.11
N VAL A 264 -1.48 8.87 16.63
CA VAL A 264 -1.57 10.33 16.83
C VAL A 264 -0.58 10.82 17.89
N ALA A 265 -0.29 10.00 18.90
CA ALA A 265 0.56 10.39 20.04
C ALA A 265 1.93 10.95 19.63
N ILE A 266 2.51 10.49 18.53
CA ILE A 266 3.84 10.89 18.05
C ILE A 266 3.81 11.33 16.57
N SER A 267 2.65 11.74 16.03
CA SER A 267 2.47 12.05 14.62
C SER A 267 2.81 13.49 14.26
N ALA A 268 3.58 13.67 13.18
CA ALA A 268 3.86 14.96 12.53
C ALA A 268 2.58 15.68 12.08
N LEU A 269 1.48 14.96 11.80
CA LEU A 269 0.18 15.55 11.42
C LEU A 269 -0.31 16.58 12.42
N ARG A 270 0.01 16.42 13.70
CA ARG A 270 -0.35 17.39 14.75
C ARG A 270 0.33 18.75 14.55
N HIS A 271 1.47 18.78 13.89
CA HIS A 271 2.14 20.01 13.48
C HIS A 271 1.57 20.57 12.18
N TYR A 272 1.36 19.71 11.17
CA TYR A 272 0.86 20.17 9.86
C TYR A 272 -0.61 20.60 9.88
N PHE A 273 -1.44 19.92 10.69
CA PHE A 273 -2.88 20.13 10.75
C PHE A 273 -3.38 20.28 12.20
N PRO A 274 -2.86 21.25 12.98
CA PRO A 274 -3.15 21.35 14.42
C PRO A 274 -4.64 21.40 14.74
N ASN A 275 -5.43 22.06 13.90
CA ASN A 275 -6.88 22.20 14.11
C ASN A 275 -7.64 20.86 14.06
N LEU A 276 -7.06 19.82 13.43
CA LEU A 276 -7.67 18.50 13.37
C LEU A 276 -7.38 17.62 14.58
N PHE A 277 -6.44 18.04 15.44
CA PHE A 277 -5.91 17.23 16.54
C PHE A 277 -5.97 17.96 17.89
N THR A 278 -6.79 19.01 18.03
CA THR A 278 -6.91 19.79 19.26
C THR A 278 -7.32 18.95 20.47
N GLU A 279 -8.09 17.89 20.27
CA GLU A 279 -8.51 16.96 21.31
C GLU A 279 -7.37 16.15 21.94
N PHE A 280 -6.21 16.11 21.27
CA PHE A 280 -5.02 15.40 21.70
C PHE A 280 -3.96 16.31 22.36
N GLU A 281 -4.19 17.62 22.42
CA GLU A 281 -3.27 18.55 23.05
C GLU A 281 -3.18 18.30 24.57
N GLY A 282 -1.94 18.22 25.09
CA GLY A 282 -1.67 18.01 26.50
C GLY A 282 -2.10 16.64 27.06
N ARG A 283 -2.47 15.71 26.20
CA ARG A 283 -2.85 14.36 26.60
C ARG A 283 -1.63 13.57 27.06
N GLU A 284 -1.77 12.82 28.15
CA GLU A 284 -0.71 11.98 28.69
C GLU A 284 -0.26 10.93 27.64
N GLY A 285 1.04 10.71 27.51
CA GLY A 285 1.61 9.78 26.53
C GLY A 285 1.71 10.33 25.10
N HIS A 286 1.35 11.61 24.88
CA HIS A 286 1.49 12.29 23.58
C HIS A 286 2.68 13.26 23.60
N MET A 287 3.38 13.36 22.46
CA MET A 287 4.45 14.32 22.25
C MET A 287 3.96 15.75 22.55
N SER A 288 4.75 16.50 23.31
CA SER A 288 4.56 17.96 23.43
C SER A 288 5.16 18.64 22.20
N ILE A 289 4.43 19.56 21.60
CA ILE A 289 4.94 20.36 20.47
C ILE A 289 5.66 21.57 21.06
N ARG A 290 7.00 21.58 20.97
CA ARG A 290 7.83 22.70 21.42
C ARG A 290 7.98 23.74 20.33
N GLU A 291 8.36 24.97 20.71
CA GLU A 291 8.71 26.01 19.75
C GLU A 291 9.94 25.62 18.93
N GLY A 292 9.95 26.03 17.67
CA GLY A 292 11.09 25.85 16.78
C GLY A 292 12.31 26.68 17.24
N LYS A 293 13.47 26.30 16.77
CA LYS A 293 14.75 26.98 16.97
C LYS A 293 15.08 27.91 15.81
N ASP A 294 15.90 28.90 16.09
CA ASP A 294 16.42 29.81 15.06
C ASP A 294 17.21 29.04 13.99
N VAL A 295 17.13 29.53 12.76
CA VAL A 295 17.87 29.00 11.63
C VAL A 295 19.20 29.75 11.49
N PRO A 296 20.36 29.07 11.38
CA PRO A 296 21.65 29.70 11.11
C PRO A 296 21.63 30.62 9.88
N ALA A 297 22.25 31.78 9.97
CA ALA A 297 22.19 32.84 8.96
C ALA A 297 22.74 32.43 7.57
N PHE A 298 23.53 31.37 7.50
CA PHE A 298 24.08 30.82 6.25
C PHE A 298 23.13 29.83 5.58
N LEU A 299 21.94 29.56 6.15
CA LEU A 299 20.92 28.71 5.53
C LEU A 299 19.81 29.55 4.85
N ARG A 300 19.25 29.00 3.79
CA ARG A 300 18.03 29.50 3.14
C ARG A 300 17.06 28.34 2.95
N HIS A 301 15.75 28.62 3.03
CA HIS A 301 14.69 27.65 2.84
C HIS A 301 13.66 28.15 1.82
N TYR A 302 13.38 27.32 0.80
CA TYR A 302 12.38 27.61 -0.23
C TYR A 302 11.57 26.35 -0.56
N GLY A 303 10.29 26.35 -0.23
CA GLY A 303 9.42 25.19 -0.44
C GLY A 303 9.93 23.96 0.33
N THR A 304 10.39 22.94 -0.39
CA THR A 304 10.97 21.71 0.19
C THR A 304 12.51 21.71 0.18
N THR A 305 13.14 22.83 -0.20
CA THR A 305 14.57 22.92 -0.46
C THR A 305 15.31 23.71 0.63
N TRP A 306 16.34 23.11 1.20
CA TRP A 306 17.32 23.80 2.02
C TRP A 306 18.59 24.10 1.22
N LEU A 307 19.19 25.27 1.45
CA LEU A 307 20.48 25.68 0.90
C LEU A 307 21.43 26.03 2.04
N ILE A 308 22.68 25.55 1.94
CA ILE A 308 23.80 26.03 2.74
C ILE A 308 24.62 26.96 1.85
N ILE A 309 24.87 28.18 2.30
CA ILE A 309 25.72 29.14 1.60
C ILE A 309 27.04 29.25 2.39
N SER A 310 28.16 28.87 1.77
CA SER A 310 29.48 28.90 2.37
C SER A 310 30.05 30.33 2.47
N GLU A 311 31.16 30.48 3.21
CA GLU A 311 31.91 31.73 3.26
C GLU A 311 32.43 32.18 1.88
N THR A 312 32.64 31.22 0.96
CA THR A 312 33.02 31.49 -0.44
C THR A 312 31.83 31.88 -1.32
N LYS A 313 30.62 31.93 -0.76
CA LYS A 313 29.34 32.13 -1.46
C LYS A 313 28.99 30.96 -2.42
N GLU A 314 29.63 29.82 -2.32
CA GLU A 314 29.14 28.63 -3.00
C GLU A 314 27.96 28.04 -2.25
N ALA A 315 27.04 27.43 -2.98
CA ALA A 315 25.86 26.78 -2.39
C ALA A 315 25.92 25.25 -2.49
N PHE A 316 25.51 24.61 -1.40
CA PHE A 316 25.09 23.21 -1.33
C PHE A 316 23.57 23.19 -1.26
N VAL A 317 22.90 22.57 -2.22
CA VAL A 317 21.44 22.57 -2.34
C VAL A 317 20.90 21.17 -2.01
N MET A 318 19.79 21.11 -1.28
CA MET A 318 19.09 19.87 -0.94
C MET A 318 17.69 19.91 -1.53
N ASP A 319 17.41 18.96 -2.44
CA ASP A 319 16.15 18.78 -3.17
C ASP A 319 15.79 19.94 -4.13
N CYS A 320 14.92 19.63 -5.11
CA CYS A 320 14.32 20.61 -5.99
C CYS A 320 13.02 20.05 -6.60
N GLY A 321 11.90 20.27 -5.93
CA GLY A 321 10.59 19.75 -6.33
C GLY A 321 9.85 20.63 -7.33
N SER A 322 10.26 21.88 -7.54
CA SER A 322 9.57 22.76 -8.48
C SER A 322 10.50 23.74 -9.19
N THR A 323 10.12 24.14 -10.40
CA THR A 323 10.83 25.17 -11.16
C THR A 323 10.81 26.54 -10.46
N ARG A 324 9.83 26.80 -9.59
CA ARG A 324 9.79 28.03 -8.77
C ARG A 324 10.97 28.08 -7.80
N ILE A 325 11.34 26.96 -7.19
CA ILE A 325 12.52 26.85 -6.32
C ILE A 325 13.78 27.15 -7.13
N LEU A 326 13.92 26.55 -8.31
CA LEU A 326 15.04 26.82 -9.21
C LEU A 326 15.17 28.31 -9.53
N GLN A 327 14.07 29.00 -9.83
CA GLN A 327 14.05 30.46 -10.08
C GLN A 327 14.49 31.25 -8.85
N GLN A 328 14.11 30.86 -7.64
CA GLN A 328 14.55 31.51 -6.40
C GLN A 328 16.06 31.38 -6.19
N ILE A 329 16.64 30.20 -6.49
CA ILE A 329 18.10 29.97 -6.42
C ILE A 329 18.83 30.85 -7.46
N GLN A 330 18.31 30.92 -8.69
CA GLN A 330 18.86 31.80 -9.73
C GLN A 330 18.79 33.29 -9.33
N GLN A 331 17.73 33.69 -8.62
CA GLN A 331 17.59 35.07 -8.12
C GLN A 331 18.66 35.38 -7.07
N LEU A 332 18.91 34.47 -6.10
CA LEU A 332 20.01 34.65 -5.13
C LEU A 332 21.38 34.84 -5.83
N GLN A 333 21.59 34.10 -6.91
CA GLN A 333 22.81 34.24 -7.72
C GLN A 333 22.86 35.61 -8.44
N ALA A 334 21.75 36.04 -8.99
CA ALA A 334 21.66 37.35 -9.65
C ALA A 334 21.85 38.51 -8.67
N ASP A 335 21.39 38.38 -7.44
CA ASP A 335 21.54 39.36 -6.36
C ASP A 335 22.95 39.35 -5.72
N GLY A 336 23.80 38.38 -6.11
CA GLY A 336 25.16 38.21 -5.60
C GLY A 336 25.23 37.65 -4.18
N GLU A 337 24.15 37.05 -3.69
CA GLU A 337 24.13 36.33 -2.40
C GLU A 337 24.86 34.98 -2.50
N LEU A 338 24.79 34.30 -3.66
CA LEU A 338 25.59 33.14 -3.97
C LEU A 338 26.34 33.29 -5.30
N SER A 339 27.51 32.65 -5.39
CA SER A 339 28.37 32.66 -6.58
C SER A 339 28.04 31.53 -7.55
N ASP A 340 27.89 30.31 -7.04
CA ASP A 340 27.59 29.12 -7.83
C ASP A 340 26.98 28.02 -6.95
N VAL A 341 26.34 27.02 -7.55
CA VAL A 341 25.90 25.79 -6.90
C VAL A 341 26.90 24.69 -7.23
N THR A 342 27.62 24.20 -6.23
CA THR A 342 28.72 23.24 -6.42
C THR A 342 28.36 21.81 -6.05
N GLN A 343 27.39 21.60 -5.15
CA GLN A 343 26.89 20.27 -4.81
C GLN A 343 25.37 20.28 -4.63
N PHE A 344 24.77 19.15 -4.93
CA PHE A 344 23.34 18.91 -4.84
C PHE A 344 23.08 17.57 -4.18
N TRP A 345 22.25 17.55 -3.12
CA TRP A 345 21.85 16.36 -2.38
C TRP A 345 20.36 16.09 -2.56
N LEU A 346 19.96 14.83 -2.72
CA LEU A 346 18.56 14.42 -2.77
C LEU A 346 18.26 13.56 -1.54
N THR A 347 17.24 13.97 -0.78
CA THR A 347 16.85 13.33 0.48
C THR A 347 16.06 12.06 0.22
N HIS A 348 15.04 12.11 -0.63
CA HIS A 348 14.17 10.99 -0.97
C HIS A 348 13.48 11.20 -2.34
N TYR A 349 12.58 10.29 -2.72
CA TYR A 349 12.07 10.19 -4.09
C TYR A 349 10.73 10.89 -4.33
N HIS A 350 10.09 11.48 -3.32
CA HIS A 350 8.78 12.11 -3.50
C HIS A 350 8.84 13.23 -4.55
N ASP A 351 7.76 13.39 -5.28
CA ASP A 351 7.66 14.28 -6.43
C ASP A 351 7.94 15.74 -6.08
N ASP A 352 7.49 16.22 -4.94
CA ASP A 352 7.74 17.57 -4.45
C ASP A 352 9.20 17.83 -4.00
N HIS A 353 10.05 16.80 -4.07
CA HIS A 353 11.51 16.86 -3.88
C HIS A 353 12.29 16.66 -5.18
N VAL A 354 11.72 15.95 -6.17
CA VAL A 354 12.49 15.54 -7.35
C VAL A 354 11.93 15.97 -8.70
N ASP A 355 10.73 16.51 -8.80
CA ASP A 355 10.08 16.84 -10.08
C ASP A 355 10.88 17.81 -10.94
N ALA A 356 11.55 18.79 -10.36
CA ALA A 356 12.36 19.77 -11.07
C ALA A 356 13.87 19.44 -11.12
N VAL A 357 14.27 18.26 -10.64
CA VAL A 357 15.70 17.84 -10.64
C VAL A 357 16.30 17.83 -12.06
N PRO A 358 15.64 17.31 -13.11
CA PRO A 358 16.22 17.40 -14.46
C PRO A 358 16.49 18.83 -14.93
N GLN A 359 15.59 19.77 -14.63
CA GLN A 359 15.75 21.18 -14.96
C GLN A 359 16.87 21.83 -14.13
N PHE A 360 16.93 21.49 -12.83
CA PHE A 360 18.00 21.94 -11.96
C PHE A 360 19.37 21.50 -12.46
N GLN A 361 19.53 20.21 -12.81
CA GLN A 361 20.79 19.66 -13.33
C GLN A 361 21.18 20.22 -14.71
N ALA A 362 20.22 20.69 -15.49
CA ALA A 362 20.49 21.36 -16.75
C ALA A 362 21.05 22.79 -16.55
N VAL A 363 20.63 23.47 -15.47
CA VAL A 363 21.11 24.82 -15.13
C VAL A 363 22.42 24.76 -14.34
N TYR A 364 22.50 23.88 -13.36
CA TYR A 364 23.65 23.71 -12.48
C TYR A 364 24.28 22.34 -12.70
N PRO A 365 25.35 22.24 -13.52
CA PRO A 365 26.05 20.96 -13.77
C PRO A 365 26.96 20.60 -12.60
N CYS A 366 26.43 20.63 -11.38
CA CYS A 366 27.14 20.34 -10.14
C CYS A 366 27.12 18.85 -9.81
N LYS A 367 27.92 18.46 -8.80
CA LYS A 367 27.97 17.09 -8.32
C LYS A 367 26.68 16.75 -7.55
N THR A 368 25.88 15.85 -8.09
CA THR A 368 24.67 15.33 -7.43
C THR A 368 24.96 14.08 -6.62
N LEU A 369 24.57 14.08 -5.35
CA LEU A 369 24.77 13.00 -4.39
C LEU A 369 23.43 12.58 -3.79
N THR A 370 23.31 11.34 -3.41
CA THR A 370 22.21 10.81 -2.59
C THR A 370 22.62 9.48 -1.95
N ASP A 371 21.84 9.00 -0.98
CA ASP A 371 22.05 7.65 -0.45
C ASP A 371 21.81 6.59 -1.55
N ARG A 372 22.56 5.50 -1.50
CA ARG A 372 22.50 4.41 -2.49
C ARG A 372 21.11 3.76 -2.58
N VAL A 373 20.33 3.77 -1.49
CA VAL A 373 18.98 3.20 -1.46
C VAL A 373 18.00 4.13 -2.18
N VAL A 374 18.13 5.44 -1.96
CA VAL A 374 17.38 6.48 -2.68
C VAL A 374 17.69 6.45 -4.17
N ALA A 375 18.96 6.33 -4.55
CA ALA A 375 19.41 6.28 -5.94
C ALA A 375 18.72 5.19 -6.76
N GLN A 376 18.37 4.05 -6.14
CA GLN A 376 17.67 2.95 -6.83
C GLN A 376 16.33 3.40 -7.43
N VAL A 377 15.62 4.28 -6.73
CA VAL A 377 14.32 4.79 -7.16
C VAL A 377 14.48 5.94 -8.14
N ILE A 378 15.22 6.99 -7.78
CA ILE A 378 15.25 8.24 -8.55
C ILE A 378 16.04 8.15 -9.87
N GLU A 379 16.91 7.16 -10.04
CA GLU A 379 17.57 6.89 -11.33
C GLU A 379 16.72 6.03 -12.27
N LYS A 380 15.78 5.25 -11.74
CA LYS A 380 14.94 4.31 -12.52
C LYS A 380 13.53 4.22 -11.91
N PRO A 381 12.77 5.31 -11.86
CA PRO A 381 11.47 5.32 -11.17
C PRO A 381 10.46 4.32 -11.79
N GLN A 382 10.58 3.99 -13.08
CA GLN A 382 9.71 3.01 -13.73
C GLN A 382 9.83 1.59 -13.13
N ARG A 383 10.91 1.29 -12.39
CA ARG A 383 11.05 -0.01 -11.70
C ARG A 383 10.15 -0.14 -10.47
N PHE A 384 9.57 0.95 -9.98
CA PHE A 384 8.83 1.00 -8.73
C PHE A 384 7.39 1.46 -8.97
N ARG A 385 6.48 0.98 -8.15
CA ARG A 385 5.15 1.55 -7.97
C ARG A 385 4.96 1.83 -6.50
N ILE A 386 5.21 3.06 -6.10
CA ILE A 386 5.15 3.55 -4.72
C ILE A 386 4.43 4.89 -4.70
N PRO A 387 3.84 5.28 -3.57
CA PRO A 387 3.19 6.58 -3.44
C PRO A 387 4.13 7.73 -3.77
N CYS A 388 3.58 8.83 -4.26
CA CYS A 388 4.29 10.09 -4.56
C CYS A 388 5.49 9.94 -5.52
N ILE A 389 5.55 8.85 -6.30
CA ILE A 389 6.66 8.62 -7.23
C ILE A 389 6.56 9.55 -8.43
N SER A 390 7.65 10.24 -8.75
CA SER A 390 7.81 11.09 -9.93
C SER A 390 8.32 10.30 -11.15
N PRO A 391 7.89 10.63 -12.37
CA PRO A 391 8.53 10.13 -13.60
C PRO A 391 9.91 10.75 -13.85
N SER A 392 10.27 11.80 -13.10
CA SER A 392 11.53 12.54 -13.28
C SER A 392 12.73 11.65 -12.92
N VAL A 393 13.71 11.59 -13.85
CA VAL A 393 14.92 10.81 -13.67
C VAL A 393 16.06 11.71 -13.24
N ALA A 394 16.67 11.43 -12.10
CA ALA A 394 17.84 12.15 -11.62
C ALA A 394 19.15 11.48 -12.08
N ARG A 395 20.11 12.29 -12.49
CA ARG A 395 21.48 11.81 -12.76
C ARG A 395 22.31 11.88 -11.49
N ILE A 396 22.71 10.73 -10.94
CA ILE A 396 23.47 10.63 -9.70
C ILE A 396 24.97 10.45 -9.99
N HIS A 397 25.79 11.37 -9.48
CA HIS A 397 27.24 11.32 -9.62
C HIS A 397 27.90 10.49 -8.51
N GLN A 398 27.32 10.50 -7.31
CA GLN A 398 27.82 9.72 -6.18
C GLN A 398 26.67 9.14 -5.35
N ARG A 399 26.68 7.82 -5.19
CA ARG A 399 25.79 7.09 -4.29
C ARG A 399 26.53 6.86 -2.98
N THR A 400 26.13 7.58 -1.95
CA THR A 400 26.78 7.51 -0.65
C THR A 400 26.42 6.23 0.11
N ARG A 401 27.32 5.82 0.99
CA ARG A 401 27.10 4.75 1.95
C ARG A 401 26.77 5.35 3.32
N ASP A 402 26.19 4.55 4.16
CA ASP A 402 25.90 4.90 5.54
C ASP A 402 27.19 5.30 6.30
N GLY A 403 27.22 6.51 6.89
CA GLY A 403 28.38 7.07 7.55
C GLY A 403 29.48 7.61 6.61
N GLU A 404 29.26 7.68 5.30
CA GLU A 404 30.22 8.23 4.37
C GLU A 404 30.35 9.74 4.53
N SER A 405 31.60 10.21 4.73
CA SER A 405 31.92 11.61 5.02
C SER A 405 32.81 12.23 3.94
N TRP A 406 32.62 13.55 3.72
CA TRP A 406 33.49 14.35 2.84
C TRP A 406 33.50 15.81 3.28
N GLN A 407 34.56 16.53 2.87
CA GLN A 407 34.67 17.96 3.10
C GLN A 407 33.98 18.73 1.97
N TRP A 408 33.15 19.74 2.32
CA TRP A 408 32.64 20.74 1.40
C TRP A 408 32.83 22.14 2.01
N ASN A 409 33.72 22.92 1.42
CA ASN A 409 34.17 24.20 1.98
C ASN A 409 34.54 24.08 3.48
N GLU A 410 33.99 24.93 4.33
CA GLU A 410 34.21 24.88 5.79
C GLU A 410 33.40 23.80 6.52
N PHE A 411 32.53 23.04 5.80
CA PHE A 411 31.65 22.05 6.41
C PHE A 411 32.13 20.61 6.17
N GLN A 412 32.10 19.80 7.21
CA GLN A 412 32.16 18.33 7.12
C GLN A 412 30.75 17.79 6.90
N MET A 413 30.57 17.07 5.81
CA MET A 413 29.32 16.42 5.43
C MET A 413 29.39 14.93 5.75
N THR A 414 28.33 14.36 6.33
CA THR A 414 28.23 12.91 6.56
C THR A 414 26.84 12.42 6.20
N ALA A 415 26.77 11.46 5.27
CA ALA A 415 25.51 10.89 4.78
C ALA A 415 25.13 9.63 5.55
N TYR A 416 23.83 9.45 5.76
CA TYR A 416 23.26 8.27 6.40
C TYR A 416 22.06 7.73 5.63
N HIS A 417 21.89 6.41 5.61
CA HIS A 417 20.60 5.83 5.28
C HIS A 417 19.63 6.08 6.45
N PHE A 418 18.57 6.82 6.19
CA PHE A 418 17.67 7.35 7.20
C PHE A 418 16.21 7.00 6.87
N PRO A 419 15.81 5.71 7.01
CA PRO A 419 14.51 5.20 6.54
C PRO A 419 13.34 5.66 7.43
N GLY A 420 13.07 6.97 7.46
CA GLY A 420 12.01 7.60 8.24
C GLY A 420 10.69 7.64 7.47
N GLN A 421 10.33 8.79 6.85
CA GLN A 421 9.09 8.95 6.11
C GLN A 421 8.91 7.87 5.03
N THR A 422 9.98 7.49 4.37
CA THR A 422 10.01 6.34 3.45
C THR A 422 11.26 5.50 3.68
N TYR A 423 11.20 4.21 3.32
CA TYR A 423 12.37 3.33 3.32
C TYR A 423 13.51 3.87 2.42
N TYR A 424 13.15 4.57 1.33
CA TYR A 424 14.09 5.14 0.36
C TYR A 424 14.44 6.58 0.71
N HIS A 425 15.07 6.79 1.87
CA HIS A 425 15.33 8.11 2.43
C HIS A 425 16.76 8.22 2.95
N GLY A 426 17.39 9.39 2.77
CA GLY A 426 18.72 9.72 3.24
C GLY A 426 18.70 10.93 4.18
N GLY A 427 19.50 10.86 5.25
CA GLY A 427 19.78 11.96 6.16
C GLY A 427 21.17 12.52 5.92
N LEU A 428 21.38 13.81 6.21
CA LEU A 428 22.67 14.47 6.05
C LEU A 428 23.05 15.24 7.32
N LEU A 429 24.18 14.86 7.94
CA LEU A 429 24.82 15.62 9.00
C LEU A 429 25.79 16.62 8.39
N VAL A 430 25.72 17.87 8.85
CA VAL A 430 26.59 18.97 8.43
C VAL A 430 27.23 19.58 9.69
N GLU A 431 28.55 19.52 9.77
CA GLU A 431 29.32 20.02 10.91
C GLU A 431 30.26 21.15 10.46
N GLY A 432 30.18 22.28 11.12
CA GLY A 432 30.99 23.47 10.83
C GLY A 432 30.46 24.68 11.58
N ASN A 433 31.24 25.75 11.65
CA ASN A 433 30.83 27.02 12.28
C ASN A 433 30.26 26.86 13.71
N GLY A 434 30.72 25.84 14.46
CA GLY A 434 30.28 25.58 15.82
C GLY A 434 28.92 24.91 15.97
N VAL A 435 28.30 24.44 14.87
CA VAL A 435 26.99 23.76 14.88
C VAL A 435 27.08 22.37 14.27
N ARG A 436 26.12 21.53 14.67
CA ARG A 436 25.86 20.19 14.11
C ARG A 436 24.44 20.17 13.60
N LEU A 437 24.28 20.29 12.29
CA LEU A 437 22.97 20.36 11.64
C LEU A 437 22.63 19.00 11.06
N PHE A 438 21.44 18.51 11.29
CA PHE A 438 20.97 17.26 10.70
C PHE A 438 19.74 17.52 9.83
N PHE A 439 19.87 17.31 8.53
CA PHE A 439 18.78 17.40 7.57
C PHE A 439 18.11 16.03 7.46
N ALA A 440 16.91 15.95 8.03
CA ALA A 440 16.13 14.72 8.17
C ALA A 440 15.13 14.51 7.02
N GLY A 441 15.22 15.32 5.95
CA GLY A 441 14.19 15.36 4.91
C GLY A 441 12.83 15.61 5.55
N ASP A 442 11.84 14.78 5.25
CA ASP A 442 10.49 14.91 5.79
C ASP A 442 10.22 14.09 7.05
N SER A 443 11.23 13.30 7.50
CA SER A 443 10.98 12.23 8.46
C SER A 443 10.46 12.67 9.82
N PHE A 444 10.73 13.90 10.26
CA PHE A 444 10.35 14.40 11.59
C PHE A 444 9.89 15.85 11.57
N THR A 445 8.94 16.16 12.45
CA THR A 445 8.65 17.53 12.91
C THR A 445 8.80 17.61 14.42
N MET A 446 8.62 18.78 15.01
CA MET A 446 8.58 18.94 16.48
C MET A 446 7.42 18.19 17.16
N ALA A 447 6.45 17.67 16.39
CA ALA A 447 5.35 16.85 16.91
C ALA A 447 5.64 15.35 16.90
N GLY A 448 6.75 14.93 16.27
CA GLY A 448 7.15 13.53 16.15
C GLY A 448 7.43 13.08 14.71
N ILE A 449 7.06 11.84 14.39
CA ILE A 449 7.37 11.17 13.13
C ILE A 449 6.35 11.50 12.03
N ASP A 450 6.83 11.51 10.78
CA ASP A 450 6.01 11.74 9.59
C ASP A 450 5.77 10.41 8.87
N ASP A 451 4.77 9.67 9.32
CA ASP A 451 4.38 8.36 8.77
C ASP A 451 2.92 8.34 8.27
N TYR A 452 2.34 9.49 7.95
CA TYR A 452 0.94 9.58 7.56
C TYR A 452 0.66 9.07 6.14
N CYS A 453 1.68 8.87 5.33
CA CYS A 453 1.55 8.29 4.00
C CYS A 453 1.83 6.79 4.07
N THR A 454 0.81 5.95 4.09
CA THR A 454 0.97 4.50 4.02
C THR A 454 1.50 4.06 2.64
N GLY A 455 2.08 2.87 2.55
CA GLY A 455 2.73 2.40 1.31
C GLY A 455 4.17 2.90 1.14
N ASN A 456 4.67 3.75 2.02
CA ASN A 456 6.05 4.25 2.01
C ASN A 456 7.04 3.32 2.73
N ARG A 457 6.60 2.13 3.13
CA ARG A 457 7.41 1.14 3.84
C ARG A 457 7.93 1.67 5.19
N ASN A 458 7.04 2.28 5.98
CA ASN A 458 7.33 2.71 7.36
C ASN A 458 7.38 1.49 8.28
N LEU A 459 8.46 0.71 8.17
CA LEU A 459 8.61 -0.57 8.84
C LEU A 459 8.80 -0.39 10.34
N LEU A 460 8.20 -1.29 11.13
CA LEU A 460 8.35 -1.37 12.57
C LEU A 460 9.35 -2.48 12.94
N GLY A 461 10.03 -2.30 14.06
CA GLY A 461 11.01 -3.24 14.60
C GLY A 461 12.21 -2.55 15.23
N SER A 462 12.94 -3.28 16.05
CA SER A 462 14.18 -2.78 16.66
C SER A 462 15.24 -2.51 15.59
N ALA A 463 15.84 -1.34 15.61
CA ALA A 463 16.81 -0.85 14.63
C ALA A 463 16.28 -0.81 13.18
N VAL A 464 14.97 -0.71 12.99
CA VAL A 464 14.31 -0.62 11.71
C VAL A 464 13.51 0.68 11.63
N GLY A 465 13.35 1.24 10.43
CA GLY A 465 12.51 2.41 10.21
C GLY A 465 12.82 3.57 11.15
N TYR A 466 11.80 4.12 11.78
CA TYR A 466 11.96 5.25 12.70
C TYR A 466 12.74 4.93 13.97
N ASP A 467 12.73 3.67 14.48
CA ASP A 467 13.57 3.31 15.64
C ASP A 467 15.06 3.48 15.32
N ARG A 468 15.49 3.07 14.11
CA ARG A 468 16.84 3.32 13.60
C ARG A 468 17.15 4.82 13.50
N CYS A 469 16.20 5.61 12.97
CA CYS A 469 16.37 7.05 12.82
C CYS A 469 16.55 7.75 14.17
N LEU A 470 15.74 7.38 15.15
CA LEU A 470 15.82 7.92 16.52
C LEU A 470 17.10 7.54 17.22
N ALA A 471 17.56 6.28 17.08
CA ALA A 471 18.85 5.83 17.61
C ALA A 471 20.01 6.64 17.00
N LEU A 472 19.97 6.91 15.69
CA LEU A 472 20.98 7.74 15.01
C LEU A 472 20.97 9.19 15.52
N ILE A 473 19.80 9.80 15.70
CA ILE A 473 19.67 11.17 16.26
C ILE A 473 20.25 11.21 17.68
N GLU A 474 19.98 10.20 18.51
CA GLU A 474 20.50 10.09 19.87
C GLU A 474 22.04 9.94 19.88
N GLU A 475 22.61 9.19 18.95
CA GLU A 475 24.06 9.03 18.77
C GLU A 475 24.73 10.31 18.29
N LEU A 476 24.18 10.93 17.22
CA LEU A 476 24.76 12.11 16.58
C LEU A 476 24.61 13.38 17.41
N LYS A 477 23.57 13.48 18.24
CA LYS A 477 23.28 14.67 19.08
C LYS A 477 23.35 15.97 18.29
N PRO A 478 22.57 16.12 17.20
CA PRO A 478 22.56 17.34 16.43
C PRO A 478 22.10 18.53 17.26
N THR A 479 22.67 19.71 17.03
CA THR A 479 22.21 20.95 17.67
C THR A 479 20.91 21.45 17.08
N HIS A 480 20.67 21.10 15.78
CA HIS A 480 19.50 21.49 15.00
C HIS A 480 19.13 20.34 14.08
N ILE A 481 17.84 20.03 14.02
CA ILE A 481 17.24 19.11 13.04
C ILE A 481 16.38 19.94 12.09
N PHE A 482 16.42 19.62 10.80
CA PHE A 482 15.66 20.31 9.76
C PHE A 482 14.76 19.33 9.03
N ASN A 483 13.50 19.71 8.88
CA ASN A 483 12.53 19.09 7.99
C ASN A 483 12.40 19.94 6.71
N CYS A 484 12.13 19.32 5.58
CA CYS A 484 12.03 20.02 4.30
C CYS A 484 10.77 20.89 4.19
N HIS A 485 9.69 20.58 4.90
CA HIS A 485 8.43 21.36 4.90
C HIS A 485 8.34 22.39 6.03
N VAL A 486 9.33 22.46 6.92
CA VAL A 486 9.31 23.32 8.10
C VAL A 486 10.42 24.37 8.00
N ASN A 487 10.06 25.64 8.15
CA ASN A 487 10.97 26.79 7.96
C ASN A 487 11.77 27.17 9.22
N CYS A 488 11.75 26.35 10.27
CA CYS A 488 12.56 26.51 11.47
C CYS A 488 13.30 25.22 11.78
N ALA A 489 14.31 25.30 12.63
CA ALA A 489 14.97 24.14 13.18
C ALA A 489 14.24 23.63 14.43
N PHE A 490 14.53 22.40 14.85
CA PHE A 490 14.09 21.82 16.13
C PHE A 490 15.15 20.86 16.67
N ASP A 491 14.91 20.30 17.82
CA ASP A 491 15.64 19.19 18.41
C ASP A 491 14.69 18.30 19.21
N PHE A 492 15.19 17.16 19.64
CA PHE A 492 14.51 16.28 20.57
C PHE A 492 15.28 16.18 21.88
N ILE A 493 14.59 16.24 23.01
CA ILE A 493 15.14 15.89 24.32
C ILE A 493 15.11 14.36 24.51
N PRO A 494 15.94 13.79 25.37
CA PRO A 494 15.99 12.35 25.59
C PRO A 494 14.64 11.71 25.94
N GLU A 495 13.78 12.42 26.64
CA GLU A 495 12.43 11.97 27.03
C GLU A 495 11.52 11.81 25.82
N GLU A 496 11.61 12.71 24.83
CA GLU A 496 10.84 12.65 23.57
C GLU A 496 11.30 11.48 22.71
N ILE A 497 12.62 11.29 22.59
CA ILE A 497 13.19 10.13 21.85
C ILE A 497 12.72 8.82 22.49
N ARG A 498 12.79 8.73 23.81
CA ARG A 498 12.32 7.55 24.54
C ARG A 498 10.83 7.29 24.30
N LEU A 499 9.99 8.33 24.43
CA LEU A 499 8.55 8.24 24.20
C LEU A 499 8.24 7.71 22.79
N MET A 500 8.91 8.25 21.77
CA MET A 500 8.71 7.79 20.39
C MET A 500 9.14 6.33 20.20
N ARG A 501 10.27 5.92 20.76
CA ARG A 501 10.77 4.54 20.65
C ARG A 501 9.89 3.54 21.39
N GLU A 502 9.41 3.87 22.59
CA GLU A 502 8.44 3.07 23.36
C GLU A 502 7.12 2.93 22.59
N ASN A 503 6.60 4.03 22.05
CA ASN A 503 5.39 4.03 21.22
C ASN A 503 5.54 3.15 19.98
N LEU A 504 6.67 3.22 19.25
CA LEU A 504 6.92 2.38 18.07
C LEU A 504 6.95 0.89 18.43
N ALA A 505 7.54 0.51 19.55
CA ALA A 505 7.56 -0.87 20.01
C ALA A 505 6.15 -1.38 20.40
N GLU A 506 5.34 -0.55 21.05
CA GLU A 506 3.93 -0.87 21.32
C GLU A 506 3.12 -0.98 20.03
N ARG A 507 3.33 -0.07 19.07
CA ARG A 507 2.66 -0.11 17.75
C ARG A 507 2.98 -1.38 16.97
N GLU A 508 4.20 -1.91 17.04
CA GLU A 508 4.56 -3.18 16.41
C GLU A 508 3.65 -4.31 16.92
N THR A 509 3.43 -4.40 18.23
CA THR A 509 2.53 -5.38 18.85
C THR A 509 1.08 -5.14 18.44
N LEU A 510 0.59 -3.92 18.57
CA LEU A 510 -0.80 -3.57 18.26
C LEU A 510 -1.16 -3.80 16.79
N TYR A 511 -0.25 -3.49 15.86
CA TYR A 511 -0.48 -3.69 14.43
C TYR A 511 -0.35 -5.17 14.03
N THR A 512 0.45 -5.96 14.75
CA THR A 512 0.45 -7.42 14.60
C THR A 512 -0.90 -8.01 15.02
N ASP A 513 -1.50 -7.50 16.10
CA ASP A 513 -2.83 -7.94 16.53
C ASP A 513 -3.96 -7.44 15.61
N LEU A 514 -3.78 -6.26 15.01
CA LEU A 514 -4.76 -5.65 14.10
C LEU A 514 -4.78 -6.33 12.74
N CYS A 515 -3.62 -6.71 12.19
CA CYS A 515 -3.52 -7.29 10.86
C CYS A 515 -3.59 -8.83 10.89
N ALA A 516 -3.92 -9.41 9.75
CA ALA A 516 -4.14 -10.85 9.58
C ALA A 516 -2.84 -11.68 9.47
N TRP A 517 -1.71 -11.14 9.90
CA TRP A 517 -0.38 -11.70 9.74
C TRP A 517 0.34 -11.87 11.08
N ASP A 518 1.43 -12.64 11.08
CA ASP A 518 2.24 -12.89 12.27
C ASP A 518 3.28 -11.78 12.57
N HIS A 519 3.31 -10.73 11.77
CA HIS A 519 4.15 -9.55 11.98
C HIS A 519 3.51 -8.31 11.37
N ALA A 520 3.58 -7.18 12.07
CA ALA A 520 3.00 -5.90 11.68
C ALA A 520 3.40 -5.47 10.25
N ASN A 521 4.64 -5.73 9.86
CA ASN A 521 5.17 -5.27 8.58
C ASN A 521 4.51 -5.90 7.35
N TYR A 522 3.86 -7.05 7.44
CA TYR A 522 3.06 -7.56 6.33
C TYR A 522 1.84 -6.69 6.03
N GLY A 523 1.30 -6.00 7.05
CA GLY A 523 0.22 -5.03 6.89
C GLY A 523 0.69 -3.61 6.58
N LEU A 524 1.99 -3.31 6.71
CA LEU A 524 2.58 -1.98 6.51
C LEU A 524 3.44 -1.88 5.25
N ASP A 525 4.11 -2.97 4.86
CA ASP A 525 5.00 -3.02 3.71
C ASP A 525 4.24 -3.49 2.47
N GLU A 526 3.71 -2.58 1.71
CA GLU A 526 3.08 -2.93 0.44
C GLU A 526 4.03 -3.66 -0.52
N HIS A 527 5.34 -3.43 -0.39
CA HIS A 527 6.37 -4.03 -1.23
C HIS A 527 6.98 -5.32 -0.68
N TRP A 528 6.37 -5.95 0.35
CA TRP A 528 6.84 -7.24 0.81
C TRP A 528 6.78 -8.33 -0.27
N ILE A 529 5.88 -8.14 -1.26
CA ILE A 529 5.91 -8.83 -2.56
C ILE A 529 5.91 -7.77 -3.64
N ARG A 530 6.90 -7.78 -4.55
CA ARG A 530 6.99 -6.80 -5.62
C ARG A 530 7.56 -7.39 -6.91
N ALA A 531 7.08 -6.87 -8.03
CA ALA A 531 7.67 -7.09 -9.35
C ALA A 531 8.83 -6.10 -9.58
N ASP A 532 9.92 -6.56 -10.17
CA ASP A 532 11.07 -5.73 -10.53
C ASP A 532 11.65 -6.14 -11.90
N PRO A 533 11.66 -5.26 -12.88
CA PRO A 533 11.05 -3.93 -12.87
C PRO A 533 9.51 -4.00 -12.85
N TYR A 534 8.86 -3.04 -12.16
CA TYR A 534 7.41 -2.94 -12.17
C TYR A 534 6.87 -2.66 -13.58
N GLU A 535 7.50 -1.72 -14.28
CA GLU A 535 7.16 -1.36 -15.66
C GLU A 535 8.41 -1.42 -16.53
N GLN A 536 8.30 -2.01 -17.72
CA GLN A 536 9.40 -2.08 -18.67
C GLN A 536 8.93 -2.00 -20.13
N GLU A 537 9.73 -1.31 -20.95
CA GLU A 537 9.53 -1.27 -22.39
C GLU A 537 9.99 -2.58 -23.05
N VAL A 538 9.13 -3.14 -23.88
CA VAL A 538 9.42 -4.33 -24.69
C VAL A 538 10.26 -3.94 -25.90
N GLY A 539 9.86 -2.91 -26.65
CA GLY A 539 10.54 -2.51 -27.89
C GLY A 539 10.67 -3.68 -28.87
N SER A 540 11.86 -3.94 -29.38
CA SER A 540 12.16 -5.05 -30.30
C SER A 540 12.64 -6.34 -29.63
N LYS A 541 12.48 -6.47 -28.31
CA LYS A 541 12.95 -7.64 -27.55
C LYS A 541 12.06 -8.85 -27.82
N HIS A 542 12.68 -10.02 -28.00
CA HIS A 542 11.98 -11.31 -28.13
C HIS A 542 11.63 -11.93 -26.76
N SER A 543 12.17 -11.39 -25.68
CA SER A 543 11.84 -11.77 -24.31
C SER A 543 12.19 -10.65 -23.34
N VAL A 544 11.53 -10.63 -22.18
CA VAL A 544 11.83 -9.73 -21.07
C VAL A 544 12.03 -10.53 -19.79
N ASN A 545 12.89 -10.02 -18.89
CA ASN A 545 13.10 -10.62 -17.59
C ASN A 545 12.29 -9.88 -16.53
N LEU A 546 11.71 -10.65 -15.61
CA LEU A 546 10.94 -10.17 -14.48
C LEU A 546 11.38 -10.92 -13.23
N HIS A 547 11.69 -10.17 -12.17
CA HIS A 547 12.03 -10.70 -10.86
C HIS A 547 10.89 -10.45 -9.89
N ILE A 548 10.45 -11.46 -9.17
CA ILE A 548 9.45 -11.32 -8.12
C ILE A 548 10.14 -11.46 -6.79
N TYR A 549 10.22 -10.35 -6.06
CA TYR A 549 10.85 -10.28 -4.75
C TYR A 549 9.84 -10.55 -3.65
N PHE A 550 10.28 -11.23 -2.62
CA PHE A 550 9.52 -11.53 -1.40
C PHE A 550 10.36 -11.13 -0.19
N THR A 551 9.85 -10.29 0.67
CA THR A 551 10.45 -9.95 1.95
C THR A 551 9.76 -10.77 3.05
N ASN A 552 10.52 -11.59 3.75
CA ASN A 552 10.03 -12.33 4.90
C ASN A 552 10.20 -11.49 6.17
N HIS A 553 9.08 -11.00 6.70
CA HIS A 553 9.05 -10.23 7.95
C HIS A 553 8.94 -11.10 9.21
N SER A 554 8.70 -12.41 9.06
CA SER A 554 8.55 -13.36 10.18
C SER A 554 9.88 -13.73 10.82
N GLU A 555 9.81 -14.25 12.04
CA GLU A 555 10.94 -14.81 12.80
C GLU A 555 11.37 -16.20 12.30
N GLU A 556 10.60 -16.82 11.42
CA GLU A 556 10.85 -18.13 10.86
C GLU A 556 11.02 -18.06 9.35
N ALA A 557 11.65 -19.08 8.77
CA ALA A 557 11.73 -19.21 7.32
C ALA A 557 10.33 -19.43 6.73
N ARG A 558 10.02 -18.81 5.59
CA ARG A 558 8.74 -18.91 4.89
C ARG A 558 8.92 -19.44 3.48
N ARG A 559 7.96 -20.24 3.02
CA ARG A 559 7.89 -20.71 1.65
C ARG A 559 7.02 -19.78 0.83
N ALA A 560 7.54 -19.28 -0.28
CA ALA A 560 6.82 -18.45 -1.23
C ALA A 560 6.81 -19.11 -2.60
N GLY A 561 5.70 -19.00 -3.32
CA GLY A 561 5.58 -19.45 -4.69
C GLY A 561 4.84 -18.41 -5.53
N CYS A 562 5.14 -18.37 -6.82
CA CYS A 562 4.36 -17.56 -7.74
C CYS A 562 4.36 -18.12 -9.17
N CYS A 563 3.35 -17.72 -9.93
CA CYS A 563 3.29 -17.90 -11.38
C CYS A 563 2.78 -16.61 -12.04
N LEU A 564 3.09 -16.44 -13.31
CA LEU A 564 2.64 -15.30 -14.11
C LEU A 564 1.41 -15.69 -14.92
N VAL A 565 0.42 -14.80 -14.91
CA VAL A 565 -0.79 -14.95 -15.71
C VAL A 565 -0.61 -14.20 -17.03
N LEU A 566 -0.21 -14.94 -18.05
CA LEU A 566 -0.01 -14.38 -19.39
C LEU A 566 -1.32 -14.37 -20.19
N PRO A 567 -1.47 -13.50 -21.21
CA PRO A 567 -2.66 -13.48 -22.05
C PRO A 567 -2.89 -14.86 -22.69
N GLU A 568 -4.13 -15.33 -22.69
CA GLU A 568 -4.51 -16.61 -23.32
C GLU A 568 -4.13 -16.65 -24.81
N SER A 569 -4.20 -15.51 -25.51
CA SER A 569 -3.83 -15.37 -26.91
C SER A 569 -2.35 -15.65 -27.22
N TRP A 570 -1.50 -15.66 -26.21
CA TRP A 570 -0.08 -15.97 -26.37
C TRP A 570 0.19 -17.47 -26.44
N ASP A 571 -0.72 -18.30 -25.95
CA ASP A 571 -0.56 -19.75 -25.81
C ASP A 571 0.75 -20.16 -25.09
N ILE A 572 1.16 -19.34 -24.12
CA ILE A 572 2.37 -19.53 -23.31
C ILE A 572 1.96 -19.71 -21.87
N ARG A 573 2.45 -20.78 -21.25
CA ARG A 573 2.33 -21.03 -19.82
C ARG A 573 3.71 -21.18 -19.20
N LEU A 574 4.02 -20.34 -18.22
CA LEU A 574 5.23 -20.48 -17.43
C LEU A 574 4.92 -21.32 -16.17
N PRO A 575 5.83 -22.22 -15.78
CA PRO A 575 5.61 -23.04 -14.59
C PRO A 575 5.61 -22.17 -13.33
N GLN A 576 4.83 -22.59 -12.33
CA GLN A 576 4.95 -22.06 -10.99
C GLN A 576 6.36 -22.34 -10.46
N GLN A 577 6.93 -21.36 -9.79
CA GLN A 577 8.22 -21.48 -9.12
C GLN A 577 8.07 -21.18 -7.63
N GLU A 578 8.96 -21.75 -6.84
CA GLU A 578 8.93 -21.64 -5.38
C GLU A 578 10.32 -21.35 -4.81
N ILE A 579 10.35 -20.69 -3.67
CA ILE A 579 11.55 -20.38 -2.90
C ILE A 579 11.28 -20.47 -1.41
N THR A 580 12.28 -20.87 -0.64
CA THR A 580 12.27 -20.71 0.82
C THR A 580 13.10 -19.50 1.20
N ILE A 581 12.52 -18.60 1.97
CA ILE A 581 13.11 -17.31 2.36
C ILE A 581 13.43 -17.40 3.84
N PRO A 582 14.70 -17.25 4.25
CA PRO A 582 15.06 -17.23 5.66
C PRO A 582 14.35 -16.08 6.42
N ALA A 583 14.27 -16.21 7.75
CA ALA A 583 13.71 -15.19 8.63
C ALA A 583 14.35 -13.81 8.38
N LYS A 584 13.53 -12.77 8.33
CA LYS A 584 13.97 -11.36 8.16
C LYS A 584 14.82 -11.09 6.92
N GLN A 585 14.70 -11.91 5.87
CA GLN A 585 15.45 -11.76 4.63
C GLN A 585 14.54 -11.54 3.43
N GLU A 586 15.14 -11.07 2.34
CA GLU A 586 14.53 -10.98 1.03
C GLU A 586 15.05 -12.10 0.12
N GLY A 587 14.15 -12.70 -0.66
CA GLY A 587 14.46 -13.64 -1.73
C GLY A 587 13.72 -13.26 -3.01
N HIS A 588 14.08 -13.87 -4.15
CA HIS A 588 13.39 -13.59 -5.41
C HIS A 588 13.31 -14.81 -6.32
N ILE A 589 12.29 -14.80 -7.16
CA ILE A 589 12.05 -15.75 -8.25
C ILE A 589 12.20 -15.03 -9.58
N ASN A 590 12.79 -15.70 -10.57
CA ASN A 590 13.09 -15.09 -11.88
C ASN A 590 12.24 -15.73 -12.96
N PHE A 591 11.64 -14.89 -13.81
CA PHE A 591 10.95 -15.30 -15.02
C PHE A 591 11.57 -14.65 -16.25
N THR A 592 11.68 -15.43 -17.33
CA THR A 592 11.91 -14.91 -18.68
C THR A 592 10.61 -15.08 -19.45
N ILE A 593 10.00 -13.97 -19.84
CA ILE A 593 8.71 -13.94 -20.53
C ILE A 593 9.00 -13.85 -22.03
N PRO A 594 8.69 -14.88 -22.83
CA PRO A 594 8.79 -14.78 -24.28
C PRO A 594 7.75 -13.80 -24.83
N ILE A 595 8.13 -13.02 -25.81
CA ILE A 595 7.24 -12.07 -26.50
C ILE A 595 6.88 -12.63 -27.86
N PRO A 596 5.62 -13.00 -28.13
CA PRO A 596 5.20 -13.52 -29.42
C PRO A 596 5.39 -12.51 -30.56
N GLU A 597 5.76 -12.99 -31.74
CA GLU A 597 5.87 -12.16 -32.94
C GLU A 597 4.52 -11.50 -33.27
N GLY A 598 4.56 -10.25 -33.72
CA GLY A 598 3.36 -9.49 -34.11
C GLY A 598 2.74 -8.63 -33.00
N ASN A 599 3.19 -8.77 -31.74
CA ASN A 599 2.70 -7.92 -30.62
C ASN A 599 3.43 -6.58 -30.50
N HIS A 600 4.45 -6.33 -31.31
CA HIS A 600 5.27 -5.10 -31.26
C HIS A 600 4.61 -3.85 -31.89
N ALA A 601 3.40 -3.95 -32.41
CA ALA A 601 2.83 -2.93 -33.31
C ALA A 601 1.93 -1.88 -32.62
N ARG A 602 1.75 -1.89 -31.29
CA ARG A 602 0.83 -0.98 -30.61
C ARG A 602 1.47 -0.43 -29.33
N SER A 603 1.41 0.88 -29.14
CA SER A 603 1.65 1.54 -27.84
C SER A 603 0.56 1.12 -26.86
N GLN A 604 0.65 -0.08 -26.33
CA GLN A 604 -0.31 -0.67 -25.42
C GLN A 604 0.39 -1.11 -24.13
N ARG A 605 -0.21 -0.82 -23.00
CA ARG A 605 0.19 -1.38 -21.71
C ARG A 605 -0.48 -2.73 -21.51
N LEU A 606 0.33 -3.75 -21.29
CA LEU A 606 -0.13 -5.08 -20.94
C LEU A 606 0.18 -5.35 -19.49
N ILE A 607 -0.85 -5.65 -18.72
CA ILE A 607 -0.72 -5.99 -17.31
C ILE A 607 -0.52 -7.49 -17.17
N ILE A 608 0.52 -7.87 -16.45
CA ILE A 608 0.86 -9.27 -16.16
C ILE A 608 0.57 -9.53 -14.68
N PRO A 609 -0.58 -10.12 -14.33
CA PRO A 609 -0.86 -10.52 -12.96
C PRO A 609 0.10 -11.60 -12.48
N ILE A 610 0.38 -11.55 -11.19
CA ILE A 610 1.25 -12.50 -10.47
C ILE A 610 0.40 -13.20 -9.42
N GLU A 611 0.10 -14.46 -9.64
CA GLU A 611 -0.51 -15.31 -8.63
C GLU A 611 0.55 -15.73 -7.61
N VAL A 612 0.19 -15.64 -6.35
CA VAL A 612 1.11 -15.85 -5.23
C VAL A 612 0.57 -16.87 -4.26
N THR A 613 1.46 -17.74 -3.79
CA THR A 613 1.27 -18.56 -2.60
C THR A 613 2.33 -18.17 -1.57
N TYR A 614 1.93 -18.01 -0.32
CA TYR A 614 2.84 -17.68 0.77
C TYR A 614 2.49 -18.45 2.02
N ASP A 615 3.43 -19.24 2.52
CA ASP A 615 3.30 -20.13 3.68
C ASP A 615 2.04 -20.99 3.64
N GLY A 616 1.74 -21.57 2.47
CA GLY A 616 0.58 -22.42 2.23
C GLY A 616 -0.75 -21.70 2.01
N ARG A 617 -0.78 -20.36 2.04
CA ARG A 617 -1.96 -19.56 1.68
C ARG A 617 -1.92 -19.19 0.20
N SER A 618 -3.02 -19.36 -0.52
CA SER A 618 -3.21 -18.73 -1.82
C SER A 618 -3.60 -17.27 -1.61
N LEU A 619 -2.88 -16.36 -2.25
CA LEU A 619 -3.18 -14.92 -2.21
C LEU A 619 -3.82 -14.44 -3.53
N GLY A 620 -4.12 -15.38 -4.46
CA GLY A 620 -4.64 -15.03 -5.77
C GLY A 620 -3.67 -14.17 -6.59
N GLN A 621 -4.19 -13.34 -7.48
CA GLN A 621 -3.41 -12.41 -8.31
C GLN A 621 -2.98 -11.18 -7.49
N PHE A 622 -2.08 -11.37 -6.57
CA PHE A 622 -1.73 -10.43 -5.51
C PHE A 622 -0.88 -9.24 -5.96
N ARG A 623 -0.12 -9.38 -7.05
CA ARG A 623 0.70 -8.29 -7.63
C ARG A 623 0.60 -8.32 -9.15
N GLU A 624 1.17 -7.30 -9.76
CA GLU A 624 1.28 -7.20 -11.22
C GLU A 624 2.62 -6.61 -11.65
N ALA A 625 2.93 -6.80 -12.92
CA ALA A 625 3.94 -6.06 -13.67
C ALA A 625 3.34 -5.49 -14.94
N VAL A 626 3.96 -4.47 -15.53
CA VAL A 626 3.47 -3.78 -16.73
C VAL A 626 4.50 -3.91 -17.86
N LEU A 627 4.06 -4.42 -19.01
CA LEU A 627 4.83 -4.40 -20.25
C LEU A 627 4.27 -3.31 -21.16
N VAL A 628 5.18 -2.46 -21.68
CA VAL A 628 4.83 -1.36 -22.61
C VAL A 628 5.35 -1.72 -24.00
N PHE A 629 4.44 -1.85 -24.97
CA PHE A 629 4.75 -2.20 -26.35
C PHE A 629 4.82 -0.97 -27.25
#